data_cbb8d4cdb96295f1f3499b2f9f6d8b2a
#
_entry.id   cbb8d4cdb96295f1f3499b2f9f6d8b2a
#
_cell.length_a   1.000
_cell.length_b   1.000
_cell.length_c   1.000
_cell.angle_alpha   90.00
_cell.angle_beta   90.00
_cell.angle_gamma   90.00
#
_symmetry.space_group_name_H-M   'P 1'
#
loop_
_entity.id
_entity.type
_entity.pdbx_description
1 polymer ?
#
loop_
_entity_poly.entity_id
_entity_poly.type
_entity_poly.pdbx_seq_one_letter_code
_entity_poly.pdbx_strand_id
1 'polypeptide(L)'
;MQRYLILGDQGQTLAETAVSLGLLMTMIIGLIEGALIFNAYHYVSYAARQGSRYAMVRGSQCTGFTSACPAVASDVTAYVQSISFVGIDSTQITVNTTWSAPPTGAACSTTACNDPGDQVTVTVSYPLSGFVIPLIPVFSGSMHSSSTLVIAQ
;
A
#
# COMPACT_ATOMS: atom_id res chain seq x y z
N MET A 1 7.09 53.87 -41.23
CA MET A 1 6.39 53.67 -39.95
C MET A 1 5.72 52.27 -39.87
N GLN A 2 6.40 51.15 -40.19
CA GLN A 2 5.78 49.83 -40.22
C GLN A 2 6.62 48.70 -39.56
N ARG A 3 7.60 49.05 -38.70
CA ARG A 3 8.48 48.08 -38.06
C ARG A 3 8.08 47.67 -36.63
N TYR A 4 7.01 48.28 -36.07
CA TYR A 4 6.60 48.02 -34.68
C TYR A 4 5.50 46.96 -34.51
N LEU A 5 4.91 46.48 -35.59
CA LEU A 5 3.80 45.51 -35.52
C LEU A 5 4.24 44.04 -35.55
N ILE A 6 5.49 43.74 -35.96
CA ILE A 6 5.96 42.34 -36.10
C ILE A 6 6.48 41.79 -34.76
N LEU A 7 6.83 42.64 -33.80
CA LEU A 7 7.33 42.20 -32.49
C LEU A 7 6.21 41.73 -31.54
N GLY A 8 4.97 42.10 -31.80
CA GLY A 8 3.81 41.71 -30.98
C GLY A 8 3.37 40.26 -31.16
N ASP A 9 3.44 39.74 -32.39
CA ASP A 9 2.97 38.36 -32.71
C ASP A 9 3.90 37.27 -32.18
N GLN A 10 5.22 37.49 -32.19
CA GLN A 10 6.18 36.52 -31.70
C GLN A 10 6.13 36.34 -30.17
N GLY A 11 5.82 37.38 -29.42
CA GLY A 11 5.64 37.33 -27.99
C GLY A 11 4.37 36.57 -27.59
N GLN A 12 3.31 36.73 -28.34
CA GLN A 12 2.01 36.10 -28.10
C GLN A 12 2.10 34.57 -28.31
N THR A 13 2.74 34.11 -29.39
CA THR A 13 2.93 32.68 -29.68
C THR A 13 3.82 31.99 -28.64
N LEU A 14 4.85 32.68 -28.14
CA LEU A 14 5.70 32.18 -27.06
C LEU A 14 4.91 32.01 -25.76
N ALA A 15 4.05 32.97 -25.40
CA ALA A 15 3.23 32.87 -24.21
C ALA A 15 2.20 31.73 -24.31
N GLU A 16 1.58 31.56 -25.46
CA GLU A 16 0.62 30.50 -25.70
C GLU A 16 1.25 29.10 -25.64
N THR A 17 2.45 28.93 -26.24
CA THR A 17 3.18 27.68 -26.16
C THR A 17 3.66 27.38 -24.73
N ALA A 18 4.08 28.40 -23.97
CA ALA A 18 4.49 28.22 -22.58
C ALA A 18 3.34 27.74 -21.68
N VAL A 19 2.13 28.33 -21.85
CA VAL A 19 0.93 27.91 -21.13
C VAL A 19 0.52 26.49 -21.51
N SER A 20 0.51 26.16 -22.80
CA SER A 20 0.17 24.85 -23.31
C SER A 20 1.15 23.77 -22.80
N LEU A 21 2.45 24.06 -22.78
CA LEU A 21 3.48 23.17 -22.26
C LEU A 21 3.33 22.97 -20.75
N GLY A 22 3.05 24.03 -20.01
CA GLY A 22 2.80 23.95 -18.57
C GLY A 22 1.60 23.05 -18.23
N LEU A 23 0.51 23.20 -18.96
CA LEU A 23 -0.67 22.35 -18.81
C LEU A 23 -0.36 20.88 -19.13
N LEU A 24 0.37 20.63 -20.23
CA LEU A 24 0.77 19.27 -20.63
C LEU A 24 1.65 18.63 -19.56
N MET A 25 2.65 19.35 -19.04
CA MET A 25 3.53 18.84 -17.98
C MET A 25 2.76 18.54 -16.69
N THR A 26 1.84 19.39 -16.30
CA THR A 26 0.99 19.15 -15.12
C THR A 26 0.14 17.89 -15.29
N MET A 27 -0.40 17.66 -16.47
CA MET A 27 -1.18 16.47 -16.79
C MET A 27 -0.32 15.20 -16.73
N ILE A 28 0.88 15.21 -17.31
CA ILE A 28 1.81 14.07 -17.29
C ILE A 28 2.21 13.73 -15.84
N ILE A 29 2.55 14.73 -15.04
CA ILE A 29 2.92 14.52 -13.64
C ILE A 29 1.75 13.93 -12.86
N GLY A 30 0.54 14.45 -13.05
CA GLY A 30 -0.66 13.91 -12.39
C GLY A 30 -0.95 12.45 -12.76
N LEU A 31 -0.70 12.05 -14.01
CA LEU A 31 -0.85 10.65 -14.45
C LEU A 31 0.20 9.74 -13.79
N ILE A 32 1.45 10.19 -13.67
CA ILE A 32 2.51 9.43 -13.00
C ILE A 32 2.18 9.24 -11.52
N GLU A 33 1.76 10.29 -10.83
CA GLU A 33 1.36 10.18 -9.42
C GLU A 33 0.14 9.27 -9.23
N GLY A 34 -0.86 9.39 -10.07
CA GLY A 34 -2.02 8.48 -10.05
C GLY A 34 -1.63 7.03 -10.22
N ALA A 35 -0.69 6.73 -11.12
CA ALA A 35 -0.17 5.39 -11.34
C ALA A 35 0.59 4.85 -10.12
N LEU A 36 1.39 5.69 -9.44
CA LEU A 36 2.09 5.30 -8.22
C LEU A 36 1.13 5.00 -7.06
N ILE A 37 0.11 5.82 -6.87
CA ILE A 37 -0.94 5.60 -5.86
C ILE A 37 -1.67 4.28 -6.13
N PHE A 38 -2.03 4.02 -7.38
CA PHE A 38 -2.69 2.80 -7.78
C PHE A 38 -1.81 1.56 -7.55
N ASN A 39 -0.51 1.66 -7.87
CA ASN A 39 0.47 0.61 -7.59
C ASN A 39 0.57 0.31 -6.08
N ALA A 40 0.63 1.33 -5.24
CA ALA A 40 0.67 1.16 -3.79
C ALA A 40 -0.63 0.52 -3.25
N TYR A 41 -1.80 0.87 -3.78
CA TYR A 41 -3.07 0.23 -3.42
C TYR A 41 -3.07 -1.26 -3.76
N HIS A 42 -2.60 -1.63 -4.94
CA HIS A 42 -2.46 -3.04 -5.33
C HIS A 42 -1.51 -3.79 -4.41
N TYR A 43 -0.38 -3.17 -4.07
CA TYR A 43 0.58 -3.77 -3.15
C TYR A 43 -0.03 -4.06 -1.78
N VAL A 44 -0.67 -3.06 -1.14
CA VAL A 44 -1.27 -3.21 0.20
C VAL A 44 -2.32 -4.31 0.21
N SER A 45 -3.15 -4.38 -0.84
CA SER A 45 -4.18 -5.41 -0.99
C SER A 45 -3.58 -6.81 -1.21
N TYR A 46 -2.51 -6.90 -1.98
CA TYR A 46 -1.80 -8.15 -2.21
C TYR A 46 -1.10 -8.63 -0.95
N ALA A 47 -0.38 -7.73 -0.26
CA ALA A 47 0.37 -8.02 0.95
C ALA A 47 -0.54 -8.51 2.10
N ALA A 48 -1.71 -7.89 2.28
CA ALA A 48 -2.69 -8.34 3.27
C ALA A 48 -3.17 -9.79 3.00
N ARG A 49 -3.46 -10.12 1.74
CA ARG A 49 -3.86 -11.49 1.36
C ARG A 49 -2.73 -12.50 1.52
N GLN A 50 -1.50 -12.13 1.21
CA GLN A 50 -0.36 -13.03 1.39
C GLN A 50 -0.04 -13.24 2.87
N GLY A 51 -0.10 -12.18 3.68
CA GLY A 51 0.07 -12.26 5.13
C GLY A 51 -0.97 -13.17 5.80
N SER A 52 -2.24 -13.03 5.42
CA SER A 52 -3.31 -13.88 5.98
C SER A 52 -3.17 -15.35 5.54
N ARG A 53 -2.74 -15.61 4.29
CA ARG A 53 -2.44 -16.98 3.82
C ARG A 53 -1.24 -17.60 4.56
N TYR A 54 -0.21 -16.80 4.82
CA TYR A 54 0.95 -17.24 5.59
C TYR A 54 0.54 -17.65 7.00
N ALA A 55 -0.30 -16.84 7.67
CA ALA A 55 -0.78 -17.12 9.02
C ALA A 55 -1.77 -18.29 9.07
N MET A 56 -2.66 -18.41 8.07
CA MET A 56 -3.68 -19.48 8.00
C MET A 56 -3.10 -20.90 8.05
N VAL A 57 -1.95 -21.11 7.43
CA VAL A 57 -1.30 -22.44 7.39
C VAL A 57 -0.32 -22.69 8.54
N ARG A 58 -0.19 -21.73 9.47
CA ARG A 58 0.73 -21.78 10.61
C ARG A 58 0.00 -21.55 11.94
N GLY A 59 -1.10 -22.24 12.14
CA GLY A 59 -1.83 -22.27 13.40
C GLY A 59 -1.16 -23.18 14.46
N SER A 60 -1.88 -23.46 15.54
CA SER A 60 -1.37 -24.25 16.69
C SER A 60 -0.98 -25.69 16.34
N GLN A 61 -1.58 -26.26 15.29
CA GLN A 61 -1.33 -27.64 14.85
C GLN A 61 -0.47 -27.73 13.60
N CYS A 62 0.22 -26.65 13.24
CA CYS A 62 1.07 -26.62 12.06
C CYS A 62 2.19 -27.65 12.15
N THR A 63 2.42 -28.39 11.07
CA THR A 63 3.48 -29.39 10.94
C THR A 63 4.25 -29.16 9.63
N GLY A 64 5.53 -29.55 9.61
CA GLY A 64 6.36 -29.47 8.40
C GLY A 64 7.06 -28.12 8.19
N PHE A 65 6.92 -27.16 9.09
CA PHE A 65 7.66 -25.91 9.06
C PHE A 65 8.78 -25.92 10.10
N THR A 66 9.96 -25.43 9.71
CA THR A 66 11.14 -25.36 10.60
C THR A 66 11.14 -24.13 11.49
N SER A 67 10.31 -23.13 11.20
CA SER A 67 10.21 -21.88 11.94
C SER A 67 8.79 -21.29 11.82
N ALA A 68 8.44 -20.40 12.75
CA ALA A 68 7.14 -19.71 12.79
C ALA A 68 5.94 -20.69 12.82
N CYS A 69 6.00 -21.67 13.70
CA CYS A 69 4.98 -22.68 13.90
C CYS A 69 4.76 -22.89 15.42
N PRO A 70 3.69 -22.31 16.01
CA PRO A 70 2.70 -21.44 15.42
C PRO A 70 3.25 -20.04 15.06
N ALA A 71 2.66 -19.38 14.05
CA ALA A 71 3.06 -18.04 13.66
C ALA A 71 2.55 -17.00 14.68
N VAL A 72 3.41 -16.04 14.99
CA VAL A 72 3.08 -14.87 15.79
C VAL A 72 3.06 -13.61 14.92
N ALA A 73 2.54 -12.49 15.45
CA ALA A 73 2.39 -11.25 14.68
C ALA A 73 3.71 -10.74 14.07
N SER A 74 4.83 -10.94 14.77
CA SER A 74 6.16 -10.57 14.24
C SER A 74 6.57 -11.39 13.02
N ASP A 75 6.20 -12.66 12.96
CA ASP A 75 6.53 -13.53 11.83
C ASP A 75 5.74 -13.12 10.60
N VAL A 76 4.45 -12.81 10.77
CA VAL A 76 3.59 -12.28 9.69
C VAL A 76 4.13 -10.95 9.20
N THR A 77 4.56 -10.07 10.11
CA THR A 77 5.16 -8.78 9.77
C THR A 77 6.43 -8.96 8.96
N ALA A 78 7.35 -9.82 9.43
CA ALA A 78 8.60 -10.10 8.74
C ALA A 78 8.36 -10.71 7.34
N TYR A 79 7.37 -11.60 7.23
CA TYR A 79 6.98 -12.17 5.94
C TYR A 79 6.44 -11.11 4.99
N VAL A 80 5.51 -10.27 5.44
CA VAL A 80 4.93 -9.19 4.61
C VAL A 80 6.00 -8.19 4.18
N GLN A 81 6.91 -7.81 5.07
CA GLN A 81 8.02 -6.90 4.75
C GLN A 81 9.06 -7.52 3.80
N SER A 82 9.14 -8.85 3.74
CA SER A 82 10.00 -9.54 2.77
C SER A 82 9.45 -9.53 1.34
N ILE A 83 8.17 -9.19 1.16
CA ILE A 83 7.56 -9.10 -0.17
C ILE A 83 8.05 -7.81 -0.82
N SER A 84 8.98 -7.93 -1.76
CA SER A 84 9.48 -6.77 -2.51
C SER A 84 8.50 -6.36 -3.61
N PHE A 85 8.31 -5.06 -3.77
CA PHE A 85 7.49 -4.49 -4.83
C PHE A 85 8.13 -3.20 -5.35
N VAL A 86 8.04 -2.97 -6.66
CA VAL A 86 8.71 -1.82 -7.29
C VAL A 86 8.12 -0.51 -6.76
N GLY A 87 8.98 0.37 -6.26
CA GLY A 87 8.59 1.70 -5.78
C GLY A 87 7.97 1.72 -4.38
N ILE A 88 7.96 0.59 -3.65
CA ILE A 88 7.47 0.51 -2.28
C ILE A 88 8.64 0.28 -1.31
N ASP A 89 8.73 1.12 -0.30
CA ASP A 89 9.67 0.95 0.81
C ASP A 89 9.05 0.04 1.88
N SER A 90 9.55 -1.19 1.98
CA SER A 90 9.04 -2.18 2.94
C SER A 90 9.20 -1.75 4.40
N THR A 91 10.10 -0.82 4.71
CA THR A 91 10.31 -0.32 6.07
C THR A 91 9.19 0.59 6.57
N GLN A 92 8.44 1.19 5.66
CA GLN A 92 7.31 2.07 5.96
C GLN A 92 5.98 1.33 6.10
N ILE A 93 5.99 0.02 5.85
CA ILE A 93 4.80 -0.81 5.95
C ILE A 93 4.50 -1.11 7.41
N THR A 94 3.27 -0.81 7.83
CA THR A 94 2.74 -1.22 9.13
C THR A 94 1.82 -2.41 8.95
N VAL A 95 2.12 -3.51 9.65
CA VAL A 95 1.32 -4.73 9.62
C VAL A 95 0.70 -4.95 10.99
N ASN A 96 -0.60 -5.09 11.04
CA ASN A 96 -1.33 -5.47 12.25
C ASN A 96 -2.03 -6.81 12.03
N THR A 97 -1.68 -7.80 12.84
CA THR A 97 -2.26 -9.14 12.79
C THR A 97 -3.05 -9.40 14.05
N THR A 98 -4.30 -9.79 13.90
CA THR A 98 -5.20 -10.13 15.01
C THR A 98 -5.81 -11.50 14.79
N TRP A 99 -5.95 -12.25 15.86
CA TRP A 99 -6.63 -13.54 15.89
C TRP A 99 -7.95 -13.40 16.66
N SER A 100 -8.96 -14.09 16.21
CA SER A 100 -10.28 -14.07 16.84
C SER A 100 -10.96 -15.43 16.78
N ALA A 101 -11.71 -15.77 17.85
CA ALA A 101 -12.49 -16.99 17.90
C ALA A 101 -13.81 -16.87 17.13
N PRO A 102 -14.23 -17.89 16.36
CA PRO A 102 -15.57 -17.95 15.80
C PRO A 102 -16.59 -18.35 16.88
N PRO A 103 -17.89 -18.02 16.73
CA PRO A 103 -18.51 -17.19 15.72
C PRO A 103 -18.63 -15.71 16.12
N THR A 104 -18.13 -15.35 17.30
CA THR A 104 -18.34 -14.01 17.88
C THR A 104 -17.38 -12.95 17.39
N GLY A 105 -16.27 -13.35 16.73
CA GLY A 105 -15.22 -12.42 16.33
C GLY A 105 -14.53 -11.74 17.52
N ALA A 106 -14.69 -12.29 18.73
CA ALA A 106 -14.05 -11.75 19.92
C ALA A 106 -12.53 -11.80 19.78
N ALA A 107 -11.88 -10.67 20.02
CA ALA A 107 -10.41 -10.61 19.99
C ALA A 107 -9.84 -11.48 21.11
N CYS A 108 -8.81 -12.25 20.77
CA CYS A 108 -8.12 -13.10 21.72
C CYS A 108 -7.00 -12.33 22.40
N SER A 109 -7.00 -12.36 23.72
CA SER A 109 -5.99 -11.66 24.53
C SER A 109 -4.67 -12.40 24.64
N THR A 110 -4.59 -13.64 24.16
CA THR A 110 -3.41 -14.49 24.24
C THR A 110 -3.33 -15.41 23.02
N THR A 111 -2.22 -16.11 22.85
CA THR A 111 -1.94 -17.16 21.84
C THR A 111 -3.00 -18.27 21.73
N ALA A 112 -4.08 -18.22 22.47
CA ALA A 112 -5.11 -19.25 22.57
C ALA A 112 -6.10 -19.29 21.40
N CYS A 113 -6.03 -18.37 20.44
CA CYS A 113 -6.91 -18.35 19.27
C CYS A 113 -6.14 -18.54 17.96
N ASN A 114 -5.24 -19.47 17.94
CA ASN A 114 -4.52 -19.88 16.75
C ASN A 114 -4.86 -21.35 16.37
N ASP A 115 -6.05 -21.80 16.80
CA ASP A 115 -6.49 -23.16 16.53
C ASP A 115 -7.22 -23.28 15.19
N PRO A 116 -7.24 -24.47 14.59
CA PRO A 116 -8.03 -24.70 13.39
C PRO A 116 -9.49 -24.31 13.58
N GLY A 117 -10.00 -23.47 12.70
CA GLY A 117 -11.34 -22.92 12.78
C GLY A 117 -11.38 -21.48 13.30
N ASP A 118 -10.35 -21.02 13.98
CA ASP A 118 -10.22 -19.61 14.37
C ASP A 118 -9.96 -18.72 13.16
N GLN A 119 -10.10 -17.40 13.33
CA GLN A 119 -9.90 -16.43 12.26
C GLN A 119 -8.63 -15.62 12.50
N VAL A 120 -7.86 -15.42 11.44
CA VAL A 120 -6.76 -14.47 11.41
C VAL A 120 -7.08 -13.33 10.47
N THR A 121 -6.94 -12.11 10.96
CA THR A 121 -7.10 -10.87 10.17
C THR A 121 -5.76 -10.15 10.11
N VAL A 122 -5.26 -9.95 8.91
CA VAL A 122 -4.03 -9.20 8.64
C VAL A 122 -4.41 -7.89 7.96
N THR A 123 -4.07 -6.77 8.62
CA THR A 123 -4.25 -5.42 8.10
C THR A 123 -2.88 -4.85 7.77
N VAL A 124 -2.70 -4.44 6.53
CA VAL A 124 -1.48 -3.81 6.03
C VAL A 124 -1.78 -2.35 5.74
N SER A 125 -0.92 -1.45 6.20
CA SER A 125 -1.03 -0.01 5.98
C SER A 125 0.27 0.54 5.39
N TYR A 126 0.15 1.47 4.44
CA TYR A 126 1.27 2.16 3.81
C TYR A 126 1.01 3.67 3.76
N PRO A 127 1.96 4.52 4.21
CA PRO A 127 1.79 5.97 4.18
C PRO A 127 1.92 6.51 2.75
N LEU A 128 1.05 7.46 2.40
CA LEU A 128 1.08 8.14 1.10
C LEU A 128 2.09 9.29 1.02
N SER A 129 2.78 9.59 2.13
CA SER A 129 3.65 10.77 2.26
C SER A 129 4.87 10.79 1.33
N GLY A 130 5.15 9.71 0.60
CA GLY A 130 6.28 9.61 -0.34
C GLY A 130 5.93 9.83 -1.81
N PHE A 131 4.65 9.95 -2.15
CA PHE A 131 4.21 9.98 -3.55
C PHE A 131 3.85 11.36 -4.07
N VAL A 132 3.71 12.34 -3.19
CA VAL A 132 3.28 13.68 -3.59
C VAL A 132 4.50 14.55 -3.83
N ILE A 133 4.55 15.18 -5.01
CA ILE A 133 5.50 16.27 -5.27
C ILE A 133 5.41 17.23 -4.07
N PRO A 134 6.55 17.66 -3.49
CA PRO A 134 6.53 18.54 -2.31
C PRO A 134 5.81 19.86 -2.54
N LEU A 135 5.33 20.11 -3.75
CA LEU A 135 4.63 21.33 -4.16
C LEU A 135 3.13 21.33 -3.83
N ILE A 136 2.51 20.16 -3.59
CA ILE A 136 1.07 20.07 -3.30
C ILE A 136 0.85 19.17 -2.08
N PRO A 137 0.87 19.70 -0.85
CA PRO A 137 0.66 18.93 0.37
C PRO A 137 -0.83 18.55 0.56
N VAL A 138 -1.49 18.01 -0.47
CA VAL A 138 -2.95 17.78 -0.45
C VAL A 138 -3.30 16.37 0.05
N PHE A 139 -2.36 15.43 0.06
CA PHE A 139 -2.65 14.06 0.48
C PHE A 139 -1.71 13.57 1.58
N SER A 140 -2.01 13.91 2.82
CA SER A 140 -1.47 13.19 3.98
C SER A 140 -2.48 12.11 4.37
N GLY A 141 -2.26 10.90 3.95
CA GLY A 141 -3.12 9.76 4.25
C GLY A 141 -2.31 8.47 4.32
N SER A 142 -2.92 7.43 4.85
CA SER A 142 -2.41 6.06 4.75
C SER A 142 -3.41 5.21 3.98
N MET A 143 -2.91 4.40 3.06
CA MET A 143 -3.70 3.32 2.47
C MET A 143 -3.66 2.11 3.39
N HIS A 144 -4.79 1.44 3.53
CA HIS A 144 -4.89 0.21 4.30
C HIS A 144 -5.76 -0.81 3.57
N SER A 145 -5.43 -2.06 3.77
CA SER A 145 -6.24 -3.19 3.34
C SER A 145 -6.18 -4.28 4.39
N SER A 146 -7.28 -4.97 4.61
CA SER A 146 -7.36 -6.11 5.53
C SER A 146 -7.83 -7.36 4.79
N SER A 147 -7.32 -8.50 5.24
CA SER A 147 -7.71 -9.82 4.75
C SER A 147 -7.93 -10.74 5.94
N THR A 148 -9.12 -11.35 6.01
CA THR A 148 -9.48 -12.32 7.06
C THR A 148 -9.61 -13.70 6.46
N LEU A 149 -8.95 -14.68 7.06
CA LEU A 149 -9.02 -16.10 6.68
C LEU A 149 -9.20 -16.97 7.93
N VAL A 150 -9.76 -18.16 7.72
CA VAL A 150 -9.89 -19.18 8.75
C VAL A 150 -8.62 -20.02 8.80
N ILE A 151 -8.12 -20.29 10.01
CA ILE A 151 -6.94 -21.10 10.25
C ILE A 151 -7.24 -22.57 9.90
N ALA A 152 -6.34 -23.17 9.12
CA ALA A 152 -6.52 -24.51 8.58
C ALA A 152 -5.73 -25.61 9.33
N GLN A 153 -4.65 -25.22 10.05
CA GLN A 153 -3.74 -26.15 10.74
C GLN A 153 -3.35 -25.64 12.12
#